data_91cafac9f4ff6bedb22227ae8310f614
#
_entry.id   91cafac9f4ff6bedb22227ae8310f614
#
_cell.length_a   1.000
_cell.length_b   1.000
_cell.length_c   1.000
_cell.angle_alpha   90.00
_cell.angle_beta   90.00
_cell.angle_gamma   90.00
#
_symmetry.space_group_name_H-M   'P 1'
#
loop_
_entity.id
_entity.type
_entity.pdbx_description
1 polymer ?
#
loop_
_entity_poly.entity_id
_entity_poly.type
_entity_poly.pdbx_seq_one_letter_code
_entity_poly.pdbx_strand_id
1 'polypeptide(L)'
;MVSTPSALNSDRCARRFDGGSGYIAHHPRTHEELTIGIQDKNRTAMATTSDIKNGLCLRHQGGLYQVIEFLHKKTARGSGNVWTKMKNLENGKIIEHSYNTGAKVDVIRVETREYTYLYEDDMGYNFMNSETFEQLSLEKYLIDNPQFLQDEMKCLIVFHADEERPLSATLPSHIEAEVTYTEPGVKGDTATNTLKPATIDTGAEVRVPLFINTGDRIKVDTRTGEYSERVKK
;
A
#
# COMPACT_ATOMS: atom_id res chain seq x y z
N MET A 1 -63.70 21.20 14.46
CA MET A 1 -64.33 22.18 13.54
C MET A 1 -63.58 22.02 12.24
N VAL A 2 -64.10 21.23 11.28
CA VAL A 2 -64.89 21.68 10.14
C VAL A 2 -64.00 22.56 9.21
N SER A 3 -63.63 22.25 7.97
CA SER A 3 -64.39 21.68 6.87
C SER A 3 -63.43 21.43 5.67
N THR A 4 -63.66 20.38 4.95
CA THR A 4 -63.61 20.29 3.48
C THR A 4 -64.87 20.92 2.91
N PRO A 5 -64.97 21.32 1.65
CA PRO A 5 -65.07 20.52 0.44
C PRO A 5 -64.53 21.29 -0.80
N SER A 6 -64.55 20.91 -2.06
CA SER A 6 -65.38 20.09 -2.92
C SER A 6 -64.88 20.23 -4.36
N ALA A 7 -65.06 19.22 -5.09
CA ALA A 7 -64.97 19.02 -6.53
C ALA A 7 -65.78 19.97 -7.41
N LEU A 8 -65.45 20.00 -8.70
CA LEU A 8 -66.32 20.08 -9.92
C LEU A 8 -65.42 20.41 -11.12
N ASN A 9 -65.26 19.60 -12.08
CA ASN A 9 -66.16 19.08 -13.13
C ASN A 9 -66.07 19.92 -14.42
N SER A 10 -65.97 19.22 -15.45
CA SER A 10 -66.58 19.31 -16.80
C SER A 10 -65.67 19.76 -17.94
N ASP A 11 -65.47 18.90 -18.81
CA ASP A 11 -66.15 18.65 -20.09
C ASP A 11 -65.48 19.13 -21.39
N ARG A 12 -65.28 18.11 -22.21
CA ARG A 12 -65.49 18.10 -23.68
C ARG A 12 -64.68 19.03 -24.57
N CYS A 13 -63.84 18.42 -25.38
CA CYS A 13 -64.09 18.52 -26.84
C CYS A 13 -63.42 17.37 -27.63
N ALA A 14 -64.26 16.57 -28.21
CA ALA A 14 -63.88 15.56 -29.19
C ALA A 14 -63.55 16.24 -30.54
N ARG A 15 -62.48 15.82 -31.22
CA ARG A 15 -62.42 15.84 -32.69
C ARG A 15 -61.72 14.58 -33.17
N ARG A 16 -62.49 13.83 -33.88
CA ARG A 16 -62.20 12.70 -34.74
C ARG A 16 -61.38 13.14 -35.93
N PHE A 17 -60.30 12.46 -36.27
CA PHE A 17 -59.85 12.33 -37.64
C PHE A 17 -59.32 10.90 -37.87
N ASP A 18 -59.86 10.29 -38.87
CA ASP A 18 -59.61 8.95 -39.36
C ASP A 18 -58.29 8.88 -40.13
N GLY A 19 -57.74 7.67 -40.17
CA GLY A 19 -57.02 7.16 -41.32
C GLY A 19 -55.55 6.88 -41.15
N GLY A 20 -55.17 5.58 -41.10
CA GLY A 20 -53.78 5.18 -41.34
C GLY A 20 -53.38 3.88 -40.62
N SER A 21 -53.69 2.79 -41.29
CA SER A 21 -53.25 1.43 -40.99
C SER A 21 -51.73 1.35 -40.78
N GLY A 22 -51.30 0.83 -39.66
CA GLY A 22 -49.90 0.48 -39.38
C GLY A 22 -49.84 -0.34 -38.12
N TYR A 23 -49.98 -1.65 -38.24
CA TYR A 23 -49.75 -2.57 -37.14
C TYR A 23 -48.29 -2.55 -36.73
N ILE A 24 -47.98 -1.91 -35.61
CA ILE A 24 -46.74 -2.10 -34.92
C ILE A 24 -47.04 -2.97 -33.70
N ALA A 25 -46.60 -4.22 -33.79
CA ALA A 25 -46.69 -5.19 -32.73
C ALA A 25 -45.88 -4.69 -31.52
N HIS A 26 -46.56 -4.33 -30.44
CA HIS A 26 -45.98 -4.20 -29.13
C HIS A 26 -45.57 -5.58 -28.62
N HIS A 27 -44.30 -5.93 -28.76
CA HIS A 27 -43.72 -6.96 -27.93
C HIS A 27 -43.60 -6.44 -26.50
N PRO A 28 -44.12 -7.16 -25.50
CA PRO A 28 -43.76 -6.85 -24.11
C PRO A 28 -42.31 -7.19 -23.92
N ARG A 29 -41.48 -6.19 -23.62
CA ARG A 29 -40.10 -6.39 -23.14
C ARG A 29 -40.21 -7.12 -21.81
N THR A 30 -39.87 -8.37 -21.83
CA THR A 30 -39.67 -9.19 -20.65
C THR A 30 -38.58 -8.63 -19.77
N HIS A 31 -38.78 -8.75 -18.47
CA HIS A 31 -37.89 -8.28 -17.37
C HIS A 31 -36.50 -8.97 -17.32
N GLU A 32 -35.98 -9.48 -18.42
CA GLU A 32 -34.73 -10.26 -18.49
C GLU A 32 -33.52 -9.52 -19.03
N GLU A 33 -33.64 -8.23 -19.37
CA GLU A 33 -32.48 -7.49 -19.94
C GLU A 33 -31.79 -6.51 -18.97
N LEU A 34 -31.94 -6.67 -17.67
CA LEU A 34 -31.19 -5.87 -16.67
C LEU A 34 -30.11 -6.66 -15.91
N THR A 35 -29.69 -7.80 -16.44
CA THR A 35 -28.64 -8.62 -15.84
C THR A 35 -27.36 -8.64 -16.69
N ILE A 36 -27.11 -7.57 -17.44
CA ILE A 36 -25.85 -7.43 -18.18
C ILE A 36 -25.08 -6.28 -17.55
N GLY A 37 -24.10 -6.60 -16.71
CA GLY A 37 -23.15 -5.59 -16.28
C GLY A 37 -22.53 -5.73 -14.89
N ILE A 38 -22.71 -6.83 -14.21
CA ILE A 38 -21.77 -7.19 -13.13
C ILE A 38 -20.64 -7.96 -13.81
N GLN A 39 -19.85 -7.21 -14.56
CA GLN A 39 -18.55 -7.73 -15.00
C GLN A 39 -17.70 -7.89 -13.75
N ASP A 40 -17.27 -9.12 -13.54
CA ASP A 40 -16.29 -9.55 -12.55
C ASP A 40 -15.17 -8.52 -12.39
N LYS A 41 -15.30 -7.63 -11.39
CA LYS A 41 -14.19 -6.76 -10.93
C LYS A 41 -13.10 -7.57 -10.24
N ASN A 42 -13.27 -8.88 -10.12
CA ASN A 42 -12.31 -9.81 -9.55
C ASN A 42 -11.43 -10.48 -10.61
N ARG A 43 -10.99 -9.74 -11.62
CA ARG A 43 -9.98 -10.24 -12.54
C ARG A 43 -8.61 -10.09 -11.92
N THR A 44 -8.27 -10.97 -10.96
CA THR A 44 -6.90 -11.21 -10.52
C THR A 44 -6.04 -11.42 -11.77
N ALA A 45 -5.06 -10.55 -11.97
CA ALA A 45 -4.16 -10.65 -13.12
C ALA A 45 -3.28 -11.89 -12.91
N MET A 46 -3.59 -12.97 -13.63
CA MET A 46 -2.74 -14.16 -13.63
C MET A 46 -1.40 -13.81 -14.27
N ALA A 47 -0.37 -13.67 -13.46
CA ALA A 47 1.02 -13.54 -13.87
C ALA A 47 1.75 -14.89 -13.76
N THR A 48 2.96 -14.94 -14.24
CA THR A 48 3.84 -16.09 -14.10
C THR A 48 4.96 -15.78 -13.13
N THR A 49 5.69 -16.79 -12.70
CA THR A 49 6.87 -16.60 -11.83
C THR A 49 7.97 -15.74 -12.47
N SER A 50 7.93 -15.50 -13.78
CA SER A 50 8.85 -14.58 -14.48
C SER A 50 8.57 -13.11 -14.14
N ASP A 51 7.36 -12.80 -13.71
CA ASP A 51 6.90 -11.45 -13.41
C ASP A 51 7.14 -11.05 -11.95
N ILE A 52 7.66 -11.99 -11.14
CA ILE A 52 7.96 -11.75 -9.72
C ILE A 52 9.10 -10.73 -9.59
N LYS A 53 8.85 -9.69 -8.81
CA LYS A 53 9.81 -8.63 -8.44
C LYS A 53 9.58 -8.22 -6.99
N ASN A 54 10.58 -7.57 -6.40
CA ASN A 54 10.45 -6.99 -5.05
C ASN A 54 9.33 -5.95 -5.03
N GLY A 55 8.51 -6.00 -3.99
CA GLY A 55 7.34 -5.14 -3.82
C GLY A 55 6.06 -5.67 -4.49
N LEU A 56 6.13 -6.74 -5.31
CA LEU A 56 4.95 -7.34 -5.91
C LEU A 56 4.03 -7.92 -4.84
N CYS A 57 2.74 -7.57 -4.89
CA CYS A 57 1.73 -8.15 -4.02
C CYS A 57 1.02 -9.31 -4.74
N LEU A 58 0.91 -10.44 -4.05
CA LEU A 58 0.31 -11.64 -4.59
C LEU A 58 -0.52 -12.37 -3.53
N ARG A 59 -1.48 -13.17 -3.99
CA ARG A 59 -2.24 -14.06 -3.12
C ARG A 59 -1.59 -15.44 -3.09
N HIS A 60 -1.30 -15.94 -1.89
CA HIS A 60 -0.72 -17.25 -1.66
C HIS A 60 -1.46 -17.96 -0.53
N GLN A 61 -1.98 -19.18 -0.76
CA GLN A 61 -2.73 -19.97 0.23
C GLN A 61 -3.85 -19.21 0.96
N GLY A 62 -4.53 -18.30 0.25
CA GLY A 62 -5.63 -17.50 0.81
C GLY A 62 -5.23 -16.22 1.54
N GLY A 63 -3.93 -15.99 1.82
CA GLY A 63 -3.41 -14.76 2.42
C GLY A 63 -2.82 -13.81 1.38
N LEU A 64 -2.68 -12.54 1.77
CA LEU A 64 -2.04 -11.49 0.98
C LEU A 64 -0.57 -11.35 1.38
N TYR A 65 0.32 -11.38 0.39
CA TYR A 65 1.76 -11.34 0.62
C TYR A 65 2.43 -10.32 -0.29
N GLN A 66 3.42 -9.63 0.24
CA GLN A 66 4.34 -8.79 -0.52
C GLN A 66 5.69 -9.49 -0.65
N VAL A 67 6.23 -9.54 -1.86
CA VAL A 67 7.56 -10.10 -2.11
C VAL A 67 8.64 -9.13 -1.63
N ILE A 68 9.41 -9.56 -0.63
CA ILE A 68 10.57 -8.79 -0.12
C ILE A 68 11.79 -9.08 -0.97
N GLU A 69 12.03 -10.37 -1.26
CA GLU A 69 13.21 -10.83 -1.99
C GLU A 69 12.86 -12.03 -2.87
N PHE A 70 13.49 -12.14 -4.01
CA PHE A 70 13.34 -13.29 -4.88
C PHE A 70 14.67 -13.67 -5.53
N LEU A 71 14.83 -14.96 -5.84
CA LEU A 71 16.02 -15.51 -6.48
C LEU A 71 15.64 -16.58 -7.50
N HIS A 72 16.02 -16.37 -8.75
CA HIS A 72 15.90 -17.39 -9.79
C HIS A 72 17.02 -18.42 -9.69
N LYS A 73 16.68 -19.64 -9.29
CA LYS A 73 17.61 -20.78 -9.23
C LYS A 73 17.46 -21.63 -10.50
N LYS A 74 18.45 -21.56 -11.40
CA LYS A 74 18.51 -22.43 -12.57
C LYS A 74 19.22 -23.73 -12.17
N THR A 75 18.61 -24.87 -12.43
CA THR A 75 19.26 -26.20 -12.26
C THR A 75 19.82 -26.65 -13.60
N ALA A 76 20.99 -27.26 -13.58
CA ALA A 76 21.68 -27.72 -14.80
C ALA A 76 20.89 -28.79 -15.59
N ARG A 77 20.00 -29.53 -14.92
CA ARG A 77 19.13 -30.56 -15.51
C ARG A 77 17.77 -30.50 -14.84
N GLY A 78 16.84 -29.72 -15.41
CA GLY A 78 15.45 -29.65 -14.92
C GLY A 78 14.83 -28.24 -15.00
N SER A 79 13.56 -28.15 -14.62
CA SER A 79 12.87 -26.85 -14.51
C SER A 79 13.51 -26.07 -13.36
N GLY A 80 13.87 -24.80 -13.59
CA GLY A 80 14.35 -23.91 -12.53
C GLY A 80 13.25 -23.62 -11.51
N ASN A 81 13.66 -23.11 -10.37
CA ASN A 81 12.76 -22.66 -9.31
C ASN A 81 12.99 -21.17 -9.02
N VAL A 82 11.93 -20.47 -8.65
CA VAL A 82 11.99 -19.09 -8.15
C VAL A 82 11.74 -19.15 -6.65
N TRP A 83 12.80 -18.97 -5.87
CA TRP A 83 12.69 -18.81 -4.44
C TRP A 83 12.24 -17.40 -4.13
N THR A 84 11.28 -17.27 -3.20
CA THR A 84 10.74 -15.98 -2.77
C THR A 84 10.67 -15.92 -1.26
N LYS A 85 11.02 -14.76 -0.71
CA LYS A 85 10.80 -14.37 0.67
C LYS A 85 9.69 -13.33 0.68
N MET A 86 8.60 -13.63 1.38
CA MET A 86 7.38 -12.85 1.33
C MET A 86 6.91 -12.47 2.72
N LYS A 87 6.42 -11.22 2.89
CA LYS A 87 5.79 -10.72 4.12
C LYS A 87 4.27 -10.82 3.96
N ASN A 88 3.63 -11.47 4.91
CA ASN A 88 2.18 -11.46 4.99
C ASN A 88 1.69 -10.06 5.39
N LEU A 89 0.75 -9.52 4.63
CA LEU A 89 0.24 -8.16 4.80
C LEU A 89 -0.86 -8.04 5.87
N GLU A 90 -1.28 -9.18 6.45
CA GLU A 90 -2.31 -9.20 7.49
C GLU A 90 -1.72 -9.36 8.89
N ASN A 91 -0.57 -10.02 9.02
CA ASN A 91 0.02 -10.34 10.31
C ASN A 91 1.53 -10.06 10.40
N GLY A 92 2.13 -9.50 9.34
CA GLY A 92 3.55 -9.15 9.27
C GLY A 92 4.52 -10.34 9.23
N LYS A 93 4.05 -11.58 9.26
CA LYS A 93 4.93 -12.77 9.28
C LYS A 93 5.65 -12.93 7.94
N ILE A 94 6.92 -13.27 8.02
CA ILE A 94 7.74 -13.56 6.85
C ILE A 94 7.72 -15.06 6.60
N ILE A 95 7.48 -15.46 5.35
CA ILE A 95 7.56 -16.83 4.88
C ILE A 95 8.48 -16.93 3.68
N GLU A 96 9.05 -18.12 3.49
CA GLU A 96 9.82 -18.45 2.31
C GLU A 96 9.07 -19.53 1.51
N HIS A 97 8.99 -19.30 0.20
CA HIS A 97 8.35 -20.26 -0.70
C HIS A 97 9.10 -20.37 -2.03
N SER A 98 9.13 -21.57 -2.61
CA SER A 98 9.74 -21.79 -3.92
C SER A 98 8.69 -22.21 -4.92
N TYR A 99 8.54 -21.40 -5.95
CA TYR A 99 7.68 -21.69 -7.09
C TYR A 99 8.45 -22.37 -8.21
N ASN A 100 7.83 -23.28 -8.92
CA ASN A 100 8.41 -23.81 -10.16
C ASN A 100 8.41 -22.71 -11.23
N THR A 101 9.48 -22.65 -12.03
CA THR A 101 9.56 -21.70 -13.16
C THR A 101 8.38 -21.90 -14.10
N GLY A 102 7.68 -20.81 -14.45
CA GLY A 102 6.48 -20.84 -15.28
C GLY A 102 5.18 -21.14 -14.54
N ALA A 103 5.22 -21.35 -13.21
CA ALA A 103 4.00 -21.47 -12.41
C ALA A 103 3.18 -20.17 -12.48
N LYS A 104 1.87 -20.31 -12.48
CA LYS A 104 0.95 -19.17 -12.38
C LYS A 104 0.92 -18.64 -10.95
N VAL A 105 0.99 -17.33 -10.81
CA VAL A 105 0.86 -16.60 -9.55
C VAL A 105 -0.30 -15.63 -9.64
N ASP A 106 -1.05 -15.52 -8.57
CA ASP A 106 -2.21 -14.64 -8.46
C ASP A 106 -1.75 -13.28 -7.96
N VAL A 107 -1.55 -12.33 -8.88
CA VAL A 107 -1.06 -10.98 -8.58
C VAL A 107 -2.24 -10.07 -8.24
N ILE A 108 -2.06 -9.29 -7.19
CA ILE A 108 -3.05 -8.33 -6.69
C ILE A 108 -2.74 -6.97 -7.30
N ARG A 109 -3.76 -6.29 -7.78
CA ARG A 109 -3.66 -4.90 -8.20
C ARG A 109 -3.51 -4.00 -6.99
N VAL A 110 -2.46 -3.21 -6.98
CA VAL A 110 -2.18 -2.26 -5.90
C VAL A 110 -2.05 -0.85 -6.45
N GLU A 111 -2.42 0.12 -5.64
CA GLU A 111 -2.22 1.54 -5.88
C GLU A 111 -1.35 2.12 -4.79
N THR A 112 -0.45 3.01 -5.16
CA THR A 112 0.42 3.71 -4.20
C THR A 112 0.01 5.16 -4.13
N ARG A 113 -0.23 5.65 -2.91
CA ARG A 113 -0.64 7.03 -2.64
C ARG A 113 0.32 7.66 -1.64
N GLU A 114 0.58 8.98 -1.77
CA GLU A 114 1.44 9.73 -0.86
C GLU A 114 0.64 10.23 0.34
N TYR A 115 1.18 9.96 1.53
CA TYR A 115 0.63 10.37 2.81
C TYR A 115 1.72 11.04 3.64
N THR A 116 1.32 11.98 4.48
CA THR A 116 2.19 12.64 5.45
C THR A 116 1.95 12.02 6.83
N TYR A 117 3.01 11.59 7.49
CA TYR A 117 2.94 11.11 8.89
C TYR A 117 2.62 12.27 9.82
N LEU A 118 1.74 12.06 10.79
CA LEU A 118 1.34 13.07 11.76
C LEU A 118 1.86 12.75 13.17
N TYR A 119 1.40 11.64 13.74
CA TYR A 119 1.75 11.24 15.11
C TYR A 119 1.41 9.75 15.35
N GLU A 120 1.98 9.19 16.42
CA GLU A 120 1.64 7.87 16.96
C GLU A 120 0.65 8.02 18.12
N ASP A 121 -0.35 7.13 18.19
CA ASP A 121 -1.28 7.01 19.30
C ASP A 121 -1.45 5.54 19.71
N ASP A 122 -2.36 5.28 20.69
CA ASP A 122 -2.64 3.93 21.18
C ASP A 122 -3.22 2.99 20.11
N MET A 123 -3.77 3.53 19.03
CA MET A 123 -4.37 2.79 17.91
C MET A 123 -3.35 2.48 16.81
N GLY A 124 -2.25 3.25 16.74
CA GLY A 124 -1.19 3.10 15.74
C GLY A 124 -0.61 4.41 15.26
N TYR A 125 -0.18 4.41 14.01
CA TYR A 125 0.48 5.54 13.35
C TYR A 125 -0.53 6.27 12.46
N ASN A 126 -0.69 7.57 12.69
CA ASN A 126 -1.67 8.39 11.97
C ASN A 126 -1.01 9.12 10.80
N PHE A 127 -1.63 8.98 9.65
CA PHE A 127 -1.19 9.59 8.40
C PHE A 127 -2.31 10.43 7.81
N MET A 128 -1.95 11.45 7.04
CA MET A 128 -2.88 12.31 6.30
C MET A 128 -2.55 12.25 4.81
N ASN A 129 -3.56 12.03 4.00
CA ASN A 129 -3.42 12.08 2.55
C ASN A 129 -3.03 13.48 2.10
N SER A 130 -1.98 13.61 1.29
CA SER A 130 -1.47 14.90 0.85
C SER A 130 -2.42 15.65 -0.11
N GLU A 131 -3.38 14.95 -0.73
CA GLU A 131 -4.32 15.51 -1.70
C GLU A 131 -5.73 15.71 -1.12
N THR A 132 -6.27 14.69 -0.42
CA THR A 132 -7.65 14.70 0.09
C THR A 132 -7.75 15.16 1.54
N PHE A 133 -6.63 15.25 2.27
CA PHE A 133 -6.55 15.58 3.70
C PHE A 133 -7.31 14.59 4.62
N GLU A 134 -7.65 13.42 4.10
CA GLU A 134 -8.24 12.34 4.89
C GLU A 134 -7.18 11.70 5.77
N GLN A 135 -7.58 11.42 7.02
CA GLN A 135 -6.70 10.75 7.97
C GLN A 135 -6.88 9.23 7.91
N LEU A 136 -5.78 8.53 8.08
CA LEU A 136 -5.70 7.07 8.07
C LEU A 136 -4.80 6.63 9.22
N SER A 137 -5.29 5.71 10.08
CA SER A 137 -4.48 5.06 11.10
C SER A 137 -3.99 3.70 10.62
N LEU A 138 -2.70 3.43 10.76
CA LEU A 138 -2.05 2.19 10.38
C LEU A 138 -1.46 1.47 11.59
N GLU A 139 -1.64 0.16 11.62
CA GLU A 139 -1.01 -0.69 12.63
C GLU A 139 0.50 -0.82 12.37
N LYS A 140 1.26 -0.96 13.44
CA LYS A 140 2.74 -1.00 13.42
C LYS A 140 3.34 -2.03 12.43
N TYR A 141 2.70 -3.19 12.27
CA TYR A 141 3.23 -4.24 11.38
C TYR A 141 3.12 -3.91 9.89
N LEU A 142 2.28 -2.92 9.52
CA LEU A 142 2.15 -2.44 8.14
C LEU A 142 3.27 -1.47 7.74
N ILE A 143 4.05 -0.98 8.69
CA ILE A 143 5.10 0.01 8.48
C ILE A 143 6.46 -0.68 8.59
N ASP A 144 7.31 -0.51 7.58
CA ASP A 144 8.68 -0.99 7.64
C ASP A 144 9.54 0.01 8.42
N ASN A 145 10.17 -0.46 9.53
CA ASN A 145 11.07 0.32 10.38
C ASN A 145 10.44 1.63 10.93
N PRO A 146 9.32 1.54 11.67
CA PRO A 146 8.60 2.71 12.17
C PRO A 146 9.42 3.62 13.10
N GLN A 147 10.53 3.10 13.67
CA GLN A 147 11.44 3.88 14.52
C GLN A 147 12.15 5.03 13.77
N PHE A 148 12.08 5.08 12.46
CA PHE A 148 12.64 6.16 11.64
C PHE A 148 11.61 7.18 11.17
N LEU A 149 10.36 7.06 11.60
CA LEU A 149 9.34 8.05 11.30
C LEU A 149 9.68 9.39 11.98
N GLN A 150 9.56 10.45 11.21
CA GLN A 150 9.71 11.84 11.67
C GLN A 150 8.42 12.60 11.40
N ASP A 151 8.12 13.61 12.19
CA ASP A 151 6.96 14.45 12.01
C ASP A 151 6.95 15.08 10.60
N GLU A 152 5.77 15.13 9.99
CA GLU A 152 5.54 15.66 8.64
C GLU A 152 6.28 14.88 7.51
N MET A 153 6.78 13.67 7.79
CA MET A 153 7.43 12.84 6.79
C MET A 153 6.44 12.34 5.74
N LYS A 154 6.83 12.45 4.47
CA LYS A 154 6.08 11.89 3.34
C LYS A 154 6.38 10.41 3.18
N CYS A 155 5.35 9.58 3.27
CA CYS A 155 5.42 8.14 3.13
C CYS A 155 4.56 7.67 1.96
N LEU A 156 4.94 6.56 1.36
CA LEU A 156 4.17 5.91 0.30
C LEU A 156 3.37 4.76 0.90
N ILE A 157 2.04 4.86 0.86
CA ILE A 157 1.15 3.82 1.32
C ILE A 157 0.58 3.05 0.13
N VAL A 158 0.73 1.75 0.17
CA VAL A 158 0.23 0.81 -0.84
C VAL A 158 -1.15 0.33 -0.44
N PHE A 159 -2.12 0.49 -1.32
CA PHE A 159 -3.50 0.07 -1.14
C PHE A 159 -3.85 -1.10 -2.05
N HIS A 160 -4.70 -1.99 -1.58
CA HIS A 160 -5.39 -2.94 -2.45
C HIS A 160 -6.38 -2.17 -3.32
N ALA A 161 -6.23 -2.21 -4.65
CA ALA A 161 -7.00 -1.35 -5.56
C ALA A 161 -8.51 -1.62 -5.53
N ASP A 162 -8.93 -2.87 -5.28
CA ASP A 162 -10.34 -3.25 -5.30
C ASP A 162 -11.03 -3.12 -3.93
N GLU A 163 -10.27 -3.27 -2.84
CA GLU A 163 -10.79 -3.22 -1.46
C GLU A 163 -10.51 -1.89 -0.76
N GLU A 164 -9.73 -1.01 -1.38
CA GLU A 164 -9.23 0.27 -0.83
C GLU A 164 -8.59 0.14 0.58
N ARG A 165 -8.11 -1.06 0.90
CA ARG A 165 -7.48 -1.37 2.17
C ARG A 165 -5.97 -1.09 2.11
N PRO A 166 -5.39 -0.41 3.11
CA PRO A 166 -3.95 -0.22 3.17
C PRO A 166 -3.26 -1.57 3.41
N LEU A 167 -2.18 -1.82 2.69
CA LEU A 167 -1.41 -3.06 2.74
C LEU A 167 -0.04 -2.88 3.37
N SER A 168 0.64 -1.77 3.08
CA SER A 168 1.94 -1.44 3.65
C SER A 168 2.24 0.04 3.51
N ALA A 169 3.06 0.57 4.42
CA ALA A 169 3.62 1.91 4.34
C ALA A 169 5.14 1.83 4.22
N THR A 170 5.68 2.53 3.25
CA THR A 170 7.12 2.58 2.97
C THR A 170 7.62 3.99 3.21
N LEU A 171 8.67 4.10 4.03
CA LEU A 171 9.37 5.34 4.30
C LEU A 171 10.25 5.74 3.10
N PRO A 172 10.65 7.02 2.99
CA PRO A 172 11.71 7.43 2.09
C PRO A 172 12.98 6.60 2.34
N SER A 173 13.73 6.29 1.30
CA SER A 173 14.93 5.43 1.42
C SER A 173 16.01 5.96 2.35
N HIS A 174 16.05 7.28 2.56
CA HIS A 174 16.97 7.94 3.47
C HIS A 174 16.26 9.04 4.24
N ILE A 175 16.67 9.22 5.48
CA ILE A 175 16.28 10.34 6.34
C ILE A 175 17.49 11.11 6.82
N GLU A 176 17.28 12.39 7.10
CA GLU A 176 18.25 13.21 7.82
C GLU A 176 17.83 13.30 9.28
N ALA A 177 18.72 12.90 10.18
CA ALA A 177 18.45 12.88 11.62
C ALA A 177 19.60 13.52 12.39
N GLU A 178 19.30 14.13 13.53
CA GLU A 178 20.30 14.68 14.43
C GLU A 178 20.70 13.64 15.48
N VAL A 179 22.00 13.49 15.71
CA VAL A 179 22.50 12.62 16.76
C VAL A 179 22.30 13.29 18.13
N THR A 180 21.37 12.77 18.92
CA THR A 180 21.07 13.28 20.26
C THR A 180 22.04 12.77 21.30
N TYR A 181 22.51 11.53 21.19
CA TYR A 181 23.47 10.92 22.08
C TYR A 181 24.42 9.96 21.34
N THR A 182 25.69 9.98 21.70
CA THR A 182 26.67 8.97 21.28
C THR A 182 27.84 8.95 22.27
N GLU A 183 28.44 7.78 22.43
CA GLU A 183 29.64 7.65 23.26
C GLU A 183 30.84 8.35 22.62
N PRO A 184 31.78 8.92 23.42
CA PRO A 184 33.01 9.48 22.90
C PRO A 184 33.85 8.38 22.26
N GLY A 185 34.33 8.61 21.04
CA GLY A 185 35.18 7.66 20.34
C GLY A 185 36.54 7.53 21.05
N VAL A 186 36.81 6.36 21.61
CA VAL A 186 38.10 6.10 22.25
C VAL A 186 39.17 5.85 21.15
N LYS A 187 40.16 6.75 21.06
CA LYS A 187 41.32 6.55 20.21
C LYS A 187 42.21 5.45 20.84
N GLY A 188 42.11 4.24 20.36
CA GLY A 188 42.94 3.14 20.87
C GLY A 188 42.88 1.86 20.09
N ASP A 189 41.84 1.69 19.28
CA ASP A 189 41.65 0.48 18.48
C ASP A 189 41.99 0.77 17.01
N THR A 190 43.05 0.14 16.51
CA THR A 190 43.60 0.28 15.17
C THR A 190 42.79 -0.42 14.09
N ALA A 191 41.50 -0.76 14.35
CA ALA A 191 40.61 -1.35 13.36
C ALA A 191 39.93 -0.24 12.54
N THR A 192 40.35 -0.10 11.31
CA THR A 192 39.69 0.64 10.22
C THR A 192 38.29 0.10 10.03
N ASN A 193 37.26 0.70 10.61
CA ASN A 193 35.83 0.46 10.52
C ASN A 193 35.13 0.21 11.87
N THR A 194 35.65 0.74 12.96
CA THR A 194 34.95 0.67 14.25
C THR A 194 33.75 1.61 14.21
N LEU A 195 32.56 1.03 14.36
CA LEU A 195 31.30 1.77 14.50
C LEU A 195 30.94 1.85 15.98
N LYS A 196 30.35 2.94 16.40
CA LYS A 196 29.80 3.15 17.75
C LYS A 196 28.28 3.35 17.71
N PRO A 197 27.56 3.00 18.78
CA PRO A 197 26.13 3.28 18.85
C PRO A 197 25.89 4.78 18.98
N ALA A 198 24.86 5.26 18.34
CA ALA A 198 24.35 6.63 18.44
C ALA A 198 22.83 6.61 18.43
N THR A 199 22.23 7.41 19.28
CA THR A 199 20.79 7.65 19.30
C THR A 199 20.47 8.89 18.49
N ILE A 200 19.50 8.82 17.61
CA ILE A 200 19.05 9.94 16.80
C ILE A 200 17.78 10.58 17.40
N ASP A 201 17.37 11.71 16.87
CA ASP A 201 16.23 12.50 17.31
C ASP A 201 14.89 11.73 17.36
N THR A 202 14.72 10.73 16.49
CA THR A 202 13.54 9.81 16.53
C THR A 202 13.60 8.78 17.66
N GLY A 203 14.70 8.73 18.44
CA GLY A 203 14.94 7.72 19.48
C GLY A 203 15.50 6.40 18.97
N ALA A 204 15.68 6.23 17.67
CA ALA A 204 16.26 5.02 17.10
C ALA A 204 17.78 4.96 17.34
N GLU A 205 18.31 3.74 17.54
CA GLU A 205 19.75 3.49 17.65
C GLU A 205 20.33 3.13 16.29
N VAL A 206 21.39 3.84 15.90
CA VAL A 206 22.11 3.66 14.63
C VAL A 206 23.58 3.48 14.89
N ARG A 207 24.26 2.63 14.13
CA ARG A 207 25.71 2.48 14.21
C ARG A 207 26.41 3.51 13.32
N VAL A 208 27.24 4.37 13.94
CA VAL A 208 27.94 5.46 13.25
C VAL A 208 29.46 5.36 13.38
N PRO A 209 30.22 5.91 12.43
CA PRO A 209 31.67 6.00 12.55
C PRO A 209 32.11 6.80 13.79
N LEU A 210 33.33 6.52 14.30
CA LEU A 210 33.87 7.14 15.53
C LEU A 210 33.94 8.66 15.49
N PHE A 211 34.04 9.27 14.30
CA PHE A 211 34.18 10.73 14.15
C PHE A 211 32.84 11.50 14.27
N ILE A 212 31.73 10.81 14.34
CA ILE A 212 30.41 11.43 14.54
C ILE A 212 30.23 11.79 16.01
N ASN A 213 29.76 13.00 16.28
CA ASN A 213 29.54 13.52 17.62
C ASN A 213 28.06 13.88 17.82
N THR A 214 27.67 14.04 19.09
CA THR A 214 26.35 14.60 19.45
C THR A 214 26.17 15.98 18.81
N GLY A 215 25.01 16.23 18.23
CA GLY A 215 24.66 17.43 17.48
C GLY A 215 25.05 17.39 15.99
N ASP A 216 25.69 16.30 15.53
CA ASP A 216 25.90 16.11 14.09
C ASP A 216 24.63 15.64 13.40
N ARG A 217 24.37 16.16 12.19
CA ARG A 217 23.31 15.66 11.33
C ARG A 217 23.86 14.57 10.42
N ILE A 218 23.16 13.46 10.39
CA ILE A 218 23.53 12.27 9.61
C ILE A 218 22.40 11.85 8.70
N LYS A 219 22.75 11.22 7.60
CA LYS A 219 21.83 10.56 6.70
C LYS A 219 21.84 9.08 6.98
N VAL A 220 20.66 8.52 7.21
CA VAL A 220 20.44 7.11 7.57
C VAL A 220 19.60 6.45 6.50
N ASP A 221 19.98 5.25 6.05
CA ASP A 221 19.15 4.40 5.21
C ASP A 221 18.04 3.79 6.06
N THR A 222 16.77 4.09 5.76
CA THR A 222 15.63 3.64 6.54
C THR A 222 15.35 2.15 6.44
N ARG A 223 15.85 1.48 5.40
CA ARG A 223 15.65 0.04 5.18
C ARG A 223 16.63 -0.82 5.96
N THR A 224 17.88 -0.42 6.02
CA THR A 224 18.95 -1.16 6.70
C THR A 224 19.22 -0.62 8.11
N GLY A 225 18.84 0.62 8.39
CA GLY A 225 19.18 1.32 9.62
C GLY A 225 20.67 1.71 9.69
N GLU A 226 21.35 1.76 8.56
CA GLU A 226 22.78 2.04 8.50
C GLU A 226 23.04 3.51 8.23
N TYR A 227 24.12 4.01 8.82
CA TYR A 227 24.68 5.32 8.51
C TYR A 227 25.12 5.38 7.04
N SER A 228 24.67 6.38 6.31
CA SER A 228 25.09 6.63 4.93
C SER A 228 26.18 7.72 4.85
N GLU A 229 25.86 8.91 5.28
CA GLU A 229 26.79 10.05 5.21
C GLU A 229 26.50 11.11 6.29
N ARG A 230 27.48 11.97 6.56
CA ARG A 230 27.31 13.15 7.41
C ARG A 230 26.81 14.30 6.55
N VAL A 231 25.72 14.92 6.96
CA VAL A 231 25.18 16.11 6.32
C VAL A 231 26.06 17.32 6.71
N LYS A 232 26.58 18.01 5.71
CA LYS A 232 27.34 19.26 5.96
C LYS A 232 26.35 20.38 6.27
N LYS A 233 26.64 21.13 7.32
CA LYS A 233 25.93 22.37 7.62
C LYS A 233 26.17 23.42 6.55
#